data_c4555ece8d96ed0e59029105ca3e7fdd
#
_entry.id   c4555ece8d96ed0e59029105ca3e7fdd
#
_cell.length_a   1.000
_cell.length_b   1.000
_cell.length_c   1.000
_cell.angle_alpha   90.00
_cell.angle_beta   90.00
_cell.angle_gamma   90.00
#
_symmetry.space_group_name_H-M   'P 1'
#
loop_
_entity.id
_entity.type
_entity.pdbx_description
1 polymer ?
#
loop_
_entity_poly.entity_id
_entity_poly.type
_entity_poly.pdbx_seq_one_letter_code
_entity_poly.pdbx_strand_id
1 'polypeptide(L)'
;MKLNSYAKLGLFLSIVSILAGAFVRATGSGDGCGATWPTCKGRIIPALTDTSELIEFSHRSVSGLLLVVTLIIFSKTRKFQKGSLVKSVTNYLTFFVIFEAIIGAIIAVSYTHLTLPTKRIV
;
A
#
# COMPACT_ATOMS: atom_id res chain seq x y z
N MET A 1 18.90 8.77 -10.65
CA MET A 1 17.89 8.02 -11.42
C MET A 1 17.02 8.99 -12.21
N LYS A 2 16.77 8.70 -13.46
CA LYS A 2 15.96 9.57 -14.30
C LYS A 2 14.48 9.40 -14.00
N LEU A 3 13.67 10.43 -14.27
CA LEU A 3 12.22 10.39 -14.04
C LEU A 3 11.57 9.18 -14.72
N ASN A 4 12.00 8.85 -15.94
CA ASN A 4 11.47 7.70 -16.67
C ASN A 4 11.70 6.38 -15.92
N SER A 5 12.84 6.24 -15.26
CA SER A 5 13.14 5.05 -14.46
C SER A 5 12.23 4.96 -13.22
N TYR A 6 11.97 6.09 -12.58
CA TYR A 6 11.02 6.12 -11.45
C TYR A 6 9.61 5.79 -11.91
N ALA A 7 9.21 6.28 -13.09
CA ALA A 7 7.88 5.97 -13.64
C ALA A 7 7.72 4.47 -13.90
N LYS A 8 8.74 3.84 -14.47
CA LYS A 8 8.74 2.39 -14.72
C LYS A 8 8.70 1.60 -13.42
N LEU A 9 9.49 2.02 -12.44
CA LEU A 9 9.48 1.40 -11.12
C LEU A 9 8.10 1.56 -10.45
N GLY A 10 7.51 2.73 -10.53
CA GLY A 10 6.17 2.97 -10.01
C GLY A 10 5.12 2.09 -10.64
N LEU A 11 5.17 1.92 -11.96
CA LEU A 11 4.27 1.02 -12.67
C LEU A 11 4.44 -0.42 -12.21
N PHE A 12 5.68 -0.89 -12.10
CA PHE A 12 5.98 -2.24 -11.63
C PHE A 12 5.44 -2.46 -10.22
N LEU A 13 5.72 -1.51 -9.32
CA LEU A 13 5.26 -1.59 -7.93
C LEU A 13 3.74 -1.55 -7.83
N SER A 14 3.08 -0.79 -8.70
CA SER A 14 1.61 -0.74 -8.75
C SER A 14 1.03 -2.11 -9.09
N ILE A 15 1.58 -2.76 -10.11
CA ILE A 15 1.12 -4.09 -10.52
C ILE A 15 1.37 -5.10 -9.40
N VAL A 16 2.56 -5.09 -8.81
CA VAL A 16 2.89 -6.00 -7.70
C VAL A 16 1.98 -5.76 -6.50
N SER A 17 1.71 -4.49 -6.19
CA SER A 17 0.84 -4.14 -5.07
C SER A 17 -0.60 -4.64 -5.27
N ILE A 18 -1.12 -4.50 -6.49
CA ILE A 18 -2.46 -4.98 -6.82
C ILE A 18 -2.53 -6.50 -6.70
N LEU A 19 -1.54 -7.20 -7.24
CA LEU A 19 -1.48 -8.66 -7.16
C LEU A 19 -1.31 -9.14 -5.73
N ALA A 20 -0.46 -8.47 -4.96
CA ALA A 20 -0.26 -8.80 -3.55
C ALA A 20 -1.53 -8.55 -2.73
N GLY A 21 -2.26 -7.47 -3.01
CA GLY A 21 -3.52 -7.19 -2.36
C GLY A 21 -4.58 -8.25 -2.67
N ALA A 22 -4.64 -8.68 -3.92
CA ALA A 22 -5.53 -9.77 -4.32
C ALA A 22 -5.18 -11.08 -3.60
N PHE A 23 -3.89 -11.34 -3.43
CA PHE A 23 -3.40 -12.52 -2.72
C PHE A 23 -3.76 -12.46 -1.23
N VAL A 24 -3.59 -11.31 -0.59
CA VAL A 24 -4.02 -11.09 0.80
C VAL A 24 -5.50 -11.43 0.95
N ARG A 25 -6.32 -10.93 0.02
CA ARG A 25 -7.76 -11.15 0.05
C ARG A 25 -8.11 -12.60 -0.18
N ALA A 26 -7.48 -13.24 -1.17
CA ALA A 26 -7.77 -14.63 -1.53
C ALA A 26 -7.37 -15.61 -0.42
N THR A 27 -6.32 -15.31 0.34
CA THR A 27 -5.84 -16.18 1.41
C THR A 27 -6.45 -15.84 2.78
N GLY A 28 -7.28 -14.80 2.85
CA GLY A 28 -7.87 -14.37 4.12
C GLY A 28 -6.85 -13.78 5.08
N SER A 29 -5.78 -13.18 4.58
CA SER A 29 -4.67 -12.65 5.39
C SER A 29 -4.86 -11.17 5.77
N GLY A 30 -6.05 -10.62 5.58
CA GLY A 30 -6.31 -9.19 5.80
C GLY A 30 -6.16 -8.74 7.25
N ASP A 31 -6.20 -9.64 8.22
CA ASP A 31 -5.97 -9.33 9.63
C ASP A 31 -4.70 -9.99 10.17
N GLY A 32 -3.79 -10.42 9.27
CA GLY A 32 -2.55 -11.06 9.68
C GLY A 32 -1.71 -10.22 10.62
N CYS A 33 -1.69 -8.92 10.43
CA CYS A 33 -0.97 -7.99 11.30
C CYS A 33 -1.84 -7.43 12.44
N GLY A 34 -3.06 -7.90 12.58
CA GLY A 34 -3.98 -7.38 13.59
C GLY A 34 -4.42 -5.95 13.26
N ALA A 35 -4.77 -5.19 14.28
CA ALA A 35 -5.25 -3.81 14.14
C ALA A 35 -4.12 -2.78 14.10
N THR A 36 -2.87 -3.21 14.10
CA THR A 36 -1.73 -2.28 14.07
C THR A 36 -1.40 -1.84 12.66
N TRP A 37 -1.00 -0.61 12.51
CA TRP A 37 -0.55 -0.02 11.25
C TRP A 37 0.32 1.19 11.58
N PRO A 38 1.44 1.41 10.92
CA PRO A 38 2.04 0.64 9.81
C PRO A 38 2.81 -0.61 10.23
N THR A 39 3.04 -0.82 11.52
CA THR A 39 3.74 -2.00 12.03
C THR A 39 2.84 -3.23 11.98
N CYS A 40 3.44 -4.41 12.06
CA CYS A 40 2.72 -5.67 12.08
C CYS A 40 2.74 -6.23 13.51
N LYS A 41 1.60 -6.14 14.19
CA LYS A 41 1.45 -6.51 15.61
C LYS A 41 2.45 -5.78 16.51
N GLY A 42 2.68 -4.50 16.20
CA GLY A 42 3.64 -3.67 16.93
C GLY A 42 5.10 -3.94 16.61
N ARG A 43 5.40 -4.82 15.67
CA ARG A 43 6.77 -5.16 15.27
C ARG A 43 7.08 -4.61 13.88
N ILE A 44 8.32 -4.22 13.68
CA ILE A 44 8.79 -3.77 12.36
C ILE A 44 8.95 -4.97 11.44
N ILE A 45 9.45 -6.09 11.97
CA ILE A 45 9.64 -7.33 11.22
C ILE A 45 8.58 -8.33 11.67
N PRO A 46 7.82 -8.96 10.75
CA PRO A 46 6.80 -9.92 11.12
C PRO A 46 7.38 -11.23 11.64
N ALA A 47 6.55 -12.00 12.32
CA ALA A 47 6.92 -13.35 12.72
C ALA A 47 7.06 -14.23 11.47
N LEU A 48 8.23 -14.82 11.27
CA LEU A 48 8.52 -15.61 10.07
C LEU A 48 7.73 -16.93 10.03
N THR A 49 7.15 -17.32 11.15
CA THR A 49 6.38 -18.57 11.26
C THR A 49 4.90 -18.37 10.95
N ASP A 50 4.43 -17.13 10.85
CA ASP A 50 3.01 -16.83 10.58
C ASP A 50 2.86 -16.39 9.12
N THR A 51 2.29 -17.26 8.31
CA THR A 51 2.11 -17.00 6.87
C THR A 51 1.20 -15.81 6.60
N SER A 52 0.09 -15.69 7.34
CA SER A 52 -0.82 -14.54 7.18
C SER A 52 -0.14 -13.22 7.49
N GLU A 53 0.67 -13.21 8.54
CA GLU A 53 1.42 -12.02 8.93
C GLU A 53 2.43 -11.62 7.85
N LEU A 54 3.14 -12.61 7.30
CA LEU A 54 4.11 -12.38 6.22
C LEU A 54 3.43 -11.85 4.96
N ILE A 55 2.30 -12.43 4.58
CA ILE A 55 1.57 -12.02 3.37
C ILE A 55 1.11 -10.57 3.51
N GLU A 56 0.48 -10.23 4.61
CA GLU A 56 -0.01 -8.88 4.82
C GLU A 56 1.14 -7.88 4.94
N PHE A 57 2.21 -8.25 5.65
CA PHE A 57 3.38 -7.39 5.77
C PHE A 57 4.03 -7.13 4.41
N SER A 58 4.12 -8.15 3.57
CA SER A 58 4.68 -8.02 2.21
C SER A 58 3.87 -7.02 1.40
N HIS A 59 2.54 -7.11 1.45
CA HIS A 59 1.67 -6.17 0.75
C HIS A 59 1.87 -4.74 1.27
N ARG A 60 1.92 -4.56 2.58
CA ARG A 60 2.16 -3.25 3.19
C ARG A 60 3.50 -2.66 2.77
N SER A 61 4.53 -3.50 2.72
CA SER A 61 5.88 -3.07 2.33
C SER A 61 5.91 -2.59 0.88
N VAL A 62 5.31 -3.34 -0.03
CA VAL A 62 5.25 -2.96 -1.45
C VAL A 62 4.44 -1.68 -1.61
N SER A 63 3.31 -1.57 -0.94
CA SER A 63 2.45 -0.38 -1.02
C SER A 63 3.14 0.85 -0.45
N GLY A 64 3.88 0.69 0.66
CA GLY A 64 4.67 1.77 1.23
C GLY A 64 5.78 2.23 0.30
N LEU A 65 6.45 1.29 -0.35
CA LEU A 65 7.48 1.61 -1.32
C LEU A 65 6.89 2.34 -2.54
N LEU A 66 5.71 1.91 -3.00
CA LEU A 66 4.99 2.59 -4.06
C LEU A 66 4.66 4.04 -3.67
N LEU A 67 4.22 4.27 -2.44
CA LEU A 67 3.96 5.61 -1.94
C LEU A 67 5.22 6.47 -1.98
N VAL A 68 6.35 5.94 -1.51
CA VAL A 68 7.64 6.67 -1.53
C VAL A 68 8.03 7.03 -2.95
N VAL A 69 7.97 6.08 -3.88
CA VAL A 69 8.32 6.32 -5.29
C VAL A 69 7.37 7.36 -5.89
N THR A 70 6.08 7.29 -5.58
CA THR A 70 5.10 8.26 -6.07
C THR A 70 5.41 9.68 -5.57
N LEU A 71 5.80 9.82 -4.30
CA LEU A 71 6.18 11.12 -3.75
C LEU A 71 7.45 11.67 -4.39
N ILE A 72 8.41 10.79 -4.72
CA ILE A 72 9.62 11.19 -5.44
C ILE A 72 9.25 11.71 -6.84
N ILE A 73 8.38 10.98 -7.55
CA ILE A 73 7.91 11.40 -8.86
C ILE A 73 7.19 12.75 -8.77
N PHE A 74 6.32 12.90 -7.79
CA PHE A 74 5.61 14.15 -7.55
C PHE A 74 6.59 15.31 -7.35
N SER A 75 7.60 15.13 -6.51
CA SER A 75 8.63 16.14 -6.27
C SER A 75 9.36 16.53 -7.56
N LYS A 76 9.71 15.54 -8.38
CA LYS A 76 10.46 15.79 -9.62
C LYS A 76 9.61 16.46 -10.68
N THR A 77 8.31 16.24 -10.69
CA THR A 77 7.42 16.82 -11.71
C THR A 77 6.90 18.20 -11.36
N ARG A 78 7.14 18.68 -10.13
CA ARG A 78 6.71 20.00 -9.72
C ARG A 78 7.32 21.13 -10.56
N LYS A 79 8.50 20.91 -11.11
CA LYS A 79 9.19 21.88 -11.97
C LYS A 79 8.60 22.00 -13.36
N PHE A 80 7.69 21.11 -13.77
CA PHE A 80 7.07 21.17 -15.08
C PHE A 80 6.01 22.27 -15.11
N GLN A 81 5.68 22.72 -16.33
CA GLN A 81 4.72 23.79 -16.50
C GLN A 81 3.33 23.39 -15.98
N LYS A 82 2.65 24.36 -15.40
CA LYS A 82 1.26 24.21 -14.98
C LYS A 82 0.41 23.83 -16.17
N GLY A 83 -0.43 22.82 -16.02
CA GLY A 83 -1.28 22.34 -17.10
C GLY A 83 -0.63 21.33 -18.02
N SER A 84 0.66 21.02 -17.84
CA SER A 84 1.28 19.95 -18.61
C SER A 84 0.65 18.60 -18.25
N LEU A 85 0.60 17.71 -19.23
CA LEU A 85 0.02 16.38 -19.04
C LEU A 85 0.75 15.62 -17.92
N VAL A 86 2.09 15.71 -17.92
CA VAL A 86 2.91 15.01 -16.93
C VAL A 86 2.55 15.47 -15.52
N LYS A 87 2.46 16.77 -15.31
CA LYS A 87 2.14 17.32 -13.97
C LYS A 87 0.72 16.96 -13.56
N SER A 88 -0.23 17.03 -14.48
CA SER A 88 -1.62 16.70 -14.20
C SER A 88 -1.78 15.23 -13.83
N VAL A 89 -1.19 14.32 -14.61
CA VAL A 89 -1.24 12.88 -14.35
C VAL A 89 -0.58 12.54 -13.01
N THR A 90 0.56 13.19 -12.73
CA THR A 90 1.26 12.94 -11.46
C THR A 90 0.44 13.42 -10.25
N ASN A 91 -0.25 14.55 -10.39
CA ASN A 91 -1.12 15.03 -9.32
C ASN A 91 -2.23 14.03 -9.02
N TYR A 92 -2.90 13.51 -10.05
CA TYR A 92 -3.94 12.49 -9.86
C TYR A 92 -3.38 11.21 -9.28
N LEU A 93 -2.24 10.75 -9.79
CA LEU A 93 -1.58 9.55 -9.28
C LEU A 93 -1.28 9.68 -7.79
N THR A 94 -0.67 10.79 -7.39
CA THR A 94 -0.31 11.05 -6.00
C THR A 94 -1.55 11.08 -5.13
N PHE A 95 -2.61 11.77 -5.58
CA PHE A 95 -3.86 11.83 -4.83
C PHE A 95 -4.43 10.42 -4.60
N PHE A 96 -4.50 9.60 -5.64
CA PHE A 96 -5.09 8.27 -5.52
C PHE A 96 -4.24 7.34 -4.67
N VAL A 97 -2.91 7.41 -4.78
CA VAL A 97 -2.03 6.57 -3.96
C VAL A 97 -2.15 6.93 -2.48
N ILE A 98 -2.19 8.22 -2.16
CA ILE A 98 -2.39 8.67 -0.76
C ILE A 98 -3.76 8.25 -0.27
N PHE A 99 -4.80 8.42 -1.08
CA PHE A 99 -6.17 8.03 -0.74
C PHE A 99 -6.25 6.53 -0.44
N GLU A 100 -5.63 5.70 -1.29
CA GLU A 100 -5.58 4.26 -1.06
C GLU A 100 -4.83 3.91 0.23
N ALA A 101 -3.73 4.60 0.53
CA ALA A 101 -2.98 4.37 1.75
C ALA A 101 -3.82 4.68 3.00
N ILE A 102 -4.57 5.78 2.96
CA ILE A 102 -5.47 6.16 4.05
C ILE A 102 -6.57 5.13 4.24
N ILE A 103 -7.23 4.73 3.15
CA ILE A 103 -8.27 3.72 3.21
C ILE A 103 -7.71 2.40 3.73
N GLY A 104 -6.53 1.99 3.25
CA GLY A 104 -5.88 0.78 3.72
C GLY A 104 -5.61 0.81 5.21
N ALA A 105 -5.14 1.95 5.73
CA ALA A 105 -4.90 2.11 7.16
C ALA A 105 -6.21 2.02 7.95
N ILE A 106 -7.27 2.67 7.48
CA ILE A 106 -8.57 2.62 8.14
C ILE A 106 -9.11 1.19 8.17
N ILE A 107 -9.03 0.47 7.05
CA ILE A 107 -9.49 -0.91 6.96
C ILE A 107 -8.69 -1.80 7.90
N ALA A 108 -7.37 -1.65 7.94
CA ALA A 108 -6.50 -2.45 8.79
C ALA A 108 -6.85 -2.27 10.26
N VAL A 109 -7.06 -1.03 10.70
CA VAL A 109 -7.40 -0.73 12.09
C VAL A 109 -8.84 -1.17 12.41
N SER A 110 -9.77 -0.91 11.49
CA SER A 110 -11.20 -1.19 11.70
C SER A 110 -11.56 -2.67 11.52
N TYR A 111 -10.80 -3.40 10.74
CA TYR A 111 -11.10 -4.79 10.38
C TYR A 111 -11.28 -5.66 11.63
N THR A 112 -10.38 -5.54 12.59
CA THR A 112 -10.44 -6.32 13.82
C THR A 112 -11.68 -5.96 14.64
N HIS A 113 -12.07 -4.69 14.67
CA HIS A 113 -13.23 -4.23 15.43
C HIS A 113 -14.55 -4.60 14.76
N LEU A 114 -14.60 -4.54 13.43
CA LEU A 114 -15.83 -4.75 12.67
C LEU A 114 -16.11 -6.23 12.38
N THR A 115 -15.07 -7.02 12.13
CA THR A 115 -15.21 -8.40 11.68
C THR A 115 -14.99 -9.43 12.77
N LEU A 116 -14.41 -9.05 13.90
CA LEU A 116 -14.12 -9.98 14.98
C LEU A 116 -15.37 -10.73 15.48
N PRO A 117 -16.52 -10.07 15.73
CA PRO A 117 -17.73 -10.80 16.12
C PRO A 117 -18.19 -11.78 15.05
N THR A 118 -18.09 -11.39 13.77
CA THR A 118 -18.47 -12.24 12.65
C THR A 118 -17.58 -13.47 12.57
N LYS A 119 -16.30 -13.32 12.79
CA LYS A 119 -15.35 -14.42 12.84
C LYS A 119 -15.67 -15.43 13.91
N ARG A 120 -16.15 -14.99 15.07
CA ARG A 120 -16.52 -15.87 16.16
C ARG A 120 -17.75 -16.70 15.83
N ILE A 121 -18.63 -16.18 15.00
CA ILE A 121 -19.83 -16.90 14.57
C ILE A 121 -19.49 -17.94 13.52
N VAL A 122 -18.54 -17.63 12.68
CA VAL A 122 -18.08 -18.50 11.61
C VAL A 122 -17.00 -19.44 12.12
#